data_b82ec4e5d18d875d135afe1bf8e82be6
#
_entry.id   b82ec4e5d18d875d135afe1bf8e82be6
#
_cell.length_a   1.000
_cell.length_b   1.000
_cell.length_c   1.000
_cell.angle_alpha   90.00
_cell.angle_beta   90.00
_cell.angle_gamma   90.00
#
_symmetry.space_group_name_H-M   'P 1'
#
loop_
_entity.id
_entity.type
_entity.pdbx_description
1 polymer ?
#
loop_
_entity_poly.entity_id
_entity_poly.type
_entity_poly.pdbx_seq_one_letter_code
_entity_poly.pdbx_strand_id
1 'polypeptide(L)'
;MKMVKSLLLGTAAGLVAVAGAQAADMPVKAAPVQYVKICSLYGDGFYYIPGTDTCLKMGGYVRVQGEYNMGQGGISLGNNASPEAAQARQTRDLTNDYNYRVRGAISWDVRQQTEYGTLRTYIRFGAENTTPNNTGAGTAFATFWDRAFIQFAGFTVGRSQSFFDLFTYGGGMSYHNVRVSGDTGASGQNLWAYTAQFGNGFSGSLSLEDPATRKVGAADLNLNGFWGANGTVVPDNAFALNGAAGAAPTAFGFRMPDIVINGRVDQAWGFAGISAAIHDTSGAYYSTATTGANNVNNGHPADKLGWAAAAGANFNLPGGDNVGFNVCYAEGASGFCTNMGAFSYYNASTSIGLGWITDGVFALGTEVELTRVWSALAAYQHIWNPRWRTSFFGGYVNIDYNANATALICANRANITPLTGAQPAGFNCSPDWSFYEIGTRTQFNPVPQLDIGLELLYTRVNTAFKGPANVAANGSRPAVNLIDDQGVWSAMLRWQRNFFP
;
A
#
# COMPACT_ATOMS: atom_id res chain seq x y z
N MET A 1 -12.35 -79.85 41.15
CA MET A 1 -12.71 -80.17 39.74
C MET A 1 -13.76 -79.26 39.13
N LYS A 2 -14.52 -78.43 39.85
CA LYS A 2 -15.52 -77.52 39.27
C LYS A 2 -14.85 -76.21 38.61
N MET A 3 -13.76 -75.75 39.20
CA MET A 3 -13.08 -74.51 38.64
C MET A 3 -12.38 -74.75 37.35
N VAL A 4 -11.80 -75.88 37.07
CA VAL A 4 -11.07 -76.18 35.80
C VAL A 4 -12.04 -76.29 34.64
N LYS A 5 -13.28 -76.82 34.87
CA LYS A 5 -14.29 -76.89 33.82
C LYS A 5 -14.85 -75.51 33.41
N SER A 6 -14.95 -74.54 34.33
CA SER A 6 -15.37 -73.17 34.08
C SER A 6 -14.31 -72.39 33.30
N LEU A 7 -13.02 -72.64 33.57
CA LEU A 7 -11.93 -72.01 32.85
C LEU A 7 -11.81 -72.49 31.43
N LEU A 8 -12.01 -73.80 31.17
CA LEU A 8 -11.97 -74.38 29.83
C LEU A 8 -13.17 -73.96 28.99
N LEU A 9 -14.35 -73.78 29.55
CA LEU A 9 -15.54 -73.29 28.85
C LEU A 9 -15.46 -71.83 28.56
N GLY A 10 -14.83 -71.01 29.45
CA GLY A 10 -14.61 -69.59 29.24
C GLY A 10 -13.60 -69.32 28.13
N THR A 11 -12.52 -70.09 28.05
CA THR A 11 -11.52 -69.98 26.97
C THR A 11 -12.05 -70.42 25.59
N ALA A 12 -12.87 -71.48 25.54
CA ALA A 12 -13.47 -71.94 24.32
C ALA A 12 -14.51 -70.95 23.77
N ALA A 13 -15.31 -70.33 24.64
CA ALA A 13 -16.23 -69.23 24.21
C ALA A 13 -15.50 -67.96 23.74
N GLY A 14 -14.36 -67.58 24.37
CA GLY A 14 -13.55 -66.46 23.95
C GLY A 14 -12.88 -66.65 22.60
N LEU A 15 -12.41 -67.87 22.29
CA LEU A 15 -11.81 -68.23 21.00
C LEU A 15 -12.83 -68.25 19.86
N VAL A 16 -14.04 -68.66 20.11
CA VAL A 16 -15.12 -68.66 19.11
C VAL A 16 -15.62 -67.24 18.81
N ALA A 17 -15.62 -66.32 19.81
CA ALA A 17 -15.97 -64.93 19.63
C ALA A 17 -14.91 -64.17 18.80
N VAL A 18 -13.62 -64.49 19.02
CA VAL A 18 -12.53 -63.87 18.23
C VAL A 18 -12.51 -64.42 16.76
N ALA A 19 -12.84 -65.68 16.53
CA ALA A 19 -12.92 -66.24 15.20
C ALA A 19 -14.14 -65.72 14.43
N GLY A 20 -15.24 -65.35 15.10
CA GLY A 20 -16.42 -64.77 14.47
C GLY A 20 -16.24 -63.29 14.10
N ALA A 21 -15.36 -62.56 14.82
CA ALA A 21 -15.10 -61.18 14.54
C ALA A 21 -14.19 -60.96 13.30
N GLN A 22 -13.38 -61.94 12.90
CA GLN A 22 -12.55 -61.85 11.71
C GLN A 22 -13.29 -62.17 10.41
N ALA A 23 -14.50 -62.73 10.46
CA ALA A 23 -15.29 -63.05 9.27
C ALA A 23 -16.21 -61.90 8.76
N ALA A 24 -16.25 -60.79 9.51
CA ALA A 24 -17.10 -59.64 9.16
C ALA A 24 -16.40 -58.51 8.42
N ASP A 25 -15.08 -58.55 8.26
CA ASP A 25 -14.32 -57.53 7.55
C ASP A 25 -13.74 -58.05 6.25
N MET A 26 -14.66 -58.38 5.32
CA MET A 26 -14.26 -58.44 3.92
C MET A 26 -13.96 -56.98 3.51
N PRO A 27 -12.74 -56.68 3.01
CA PRO A 27 -12.48 -55.37 2.52
C PRO A 27 -13.48 -55.08 1.42
N VAL A 28 -14.50 -54.31 1.72
CA VAL A 28 -15.30 -53.64 0.67
C VAL A 28 -14.26 -52.87 -0.12
N LYS A 29 -14.00 -53.30 -1.34
CA LYS A 29 -13.14 -52.59 -2.29
C LYS A 29 -13.63 -51.15 -2.25
N ALA A 30 -12.92 -50.28 -1.51
CA ALA A 30 -13.29 -48.89 -1.38
C ALA A 30 -13.53 -48.37 -2.77
N ALA A 31 -14.71 -47.86 -3.05
CA ALA A 31 -14.99 -47.21 -4.32
C ALA A 31 -13.83 -46.28 -4.60
N PRO A 32 -13.24 -46.27 -5.80
CA PRO A 32 -12.08 -45.42 -6.07
C PRO A 32 -12.46 -44.03 -5.65
N VAL A 33 -11.71 -43.49 -4.70
CA VAL A 33 -11.86 -42.09 -4.25
C VAL A 33 -11.76 -41.29 -5.54
N GLN A 34 -12.86 -40.67 -5.96
CA GLN A 34 -12.83 -39.77 -7.09
C GLN A 34 -11.96 -38.60 -6.67
N TYR A 35 -10.68 -38.70 -7.02
CA TYR A 35 -9.78 -37.57 -6.89
C TYR A 35 -10.35 -36.41 -7.67
N VAL A 36 -10.26 -35.20 -7.12
CA VAL A 36 -10.72 -33.98 -7.77
C VAL A 36 -10.13 -33.93 -9.19
N LYS A 37 -11.00 -33.80 -10.21
CA LYS A 37 -10.57 -33.77 -11.60
C LYS A 37 -9.71 -32.54 -11.84
N ILE A 38 -8.47 -32.73 -12.32
CA ILE A 38 -7.54 -31.67 -12.64
C ILE A 38 -8.07 -30.86 -13.83
N CYS A 39 -8.02 -29.53 -13.75
CA CYS A 39 -8.33 -28.61 -14.82
C CYS A 39 -7.03 -28.10 -15.46
N SER A 40 -6.48 -28.81 -16.43
CA SER A 40 -5.21 -28.46 -17.07
C SER A 40 -5.29 -27.26 -18.02
N LEU A 41 -6.50 -26.84 -18.41
CA LEU A 41 -6.70 -25.73 -19.35
C LEU A 41 -6.09 -24.40 -18.89
N TYR A 42 -6.02 -24.18 -17.57
CA TYR A 42 -5.54 -22.93 -16.98
C TYR A 42 -4.21 -23.07 -16.23
N GLY A 43 -3.53 -24.22 -16.41
CA GLY A 43 -2.25 -24.49 -15.80
C GLY A 43 -2.33 -25.19 -14.44
N ASP A 44 -1.19 -25.29 -13.76
CA ASP A 44 -1.05 -26.07 -12.54
C ASP A 44 -1.86 -25.49 -11.36
N GLY A 45 -2.37 -26.39 -10.52
CA GLY A 45 -3.11 -26.06 -9.31
C GLY A 45 -4.61 -25.77 -9.53
N PHE A 46 -5.11 -25.79 -10.78
CA PHE A 46 -6.54 -25.71 -11.05
C PHE A 46 -7.20 -27.08 -11.02
N TYR A 47 -8.39 -27.15 -10.43
CA TYR A 47 -9.25 -28.33 -10.42
C TYR A 47 -10.71 -27.94 -10.71
N TYR A 48 -11.47 -28.88 -11.30
CA TYR A 48 -12.88 -28.66 -11.54
C TYR A 48 -13.68 -28.69 -10.24
N ILE A 49 -14.60 -27.75 -10.09
CA ILE A 49 -15.62 -27.83 -9.04
C ILE A 49 -16.56 -29.00 -9.43
N PRO A 50 -16.77 -29.99 -8.53
CA PRO A 50 -17.58 -31.18 -8.87
C PRO A 50 -18.96 -30.80 -9.42
N GLY A 51 -19.31 -31.43 -10.55
CA GLY A 51 -20.60 -31.23 -11.23
C GLY A 51 -20.69 -29.94 -12.07
N THR A 52 -19.57 -29.24 -12.29
CA THR A 52 -19.52 -28.02 -13.10
C THR A 52 -18.37 -28.03 -14.10
N ASP A 53 -18.40 -27.11 -15.08
CA ASP A 53 -17.27 -26.80 -15.99
C ASP A 53 -16.36 -25.67 -15.45
N THR A 54 -16.52 -25.32 -14.21
CA THR A 54 -15.77 -24.23 -13.55
C THR A 54 -14.52 -24.79 -12.91
N CYS A 55 -13.39 -24.16 -13.20
CA CYS A 55 -12.09 -24.46 -12.62
C CYS A 55 -11.77 -23.48 -11.49
N LEU A 56 -11.30 -24.00 -10.37
CA LEU A 56 -10.90 -23.24 -9.18
C LEU A 56 -9.44 -23.51 -8.85
N LYS A 57 -8.68 -22.45 -8.59
CA LYS A 57 -7.37 -22.52 -7.94
C LYS A 57 -7.42 -21.77 -6.62
N MET A 58 -7.02 -22.44 -5.54
CA MET A 58 -6.86 -21.83 -4.22
C MET A 58 -5.39 -21.48 -4.00
N GLY A 59 -5.14 -20.33 -3.43
CA GLY A 59 -3.81 -19.87 -3.10
C GLY A 59 -3.81 -19.07 -1.81
N GLY A 60 -2.65 -18.53 -1.46
CA GLY A 60 -2.52 -17.68 -0.29
C GLY A 60 -1.13 -17.72 0.32
N TYR A 61 -1.00 -17.05 1.45
CA TYR A 61 0.24 -17.05 2.21
C TYR A 61 0.00 -16.80 3.70
N VAL A 62 0.94 -17.24 4.50
CA VAL A 62 1.15 -16.77 5.87
C VAL A 62 2.47 -16.02 5.91
N ARG A 63 2.45 -14.83 6.50
CA ARG A 63 3.61 -13.94 6.63
C ARG A 63 3.77 -13.54 8.08
N VAL A 64 5.00 -13.62 8.54
CA VAL A 64 5.43 -13.16 9.87
C VAL A 64 6.60 -12.19 9.64
N GLN A 65 6.56 -11.02 10.23
CA GLN A 65 7.63 -10.05 10.11
C GLN A 65 7.87 -9.30 11.42
N GLY A 66 9.14 -9.07 11.72
CA GLY A 66 9.59 -8.14 12.73
C GLY A 66 10.18 -6.93 12.04
N GLU A 67 9.80 -5.75 12.47
CA GLU A 67 10.19 -4.48 11.87
C GLU A 67 10.84 -3.59 12.92
N TYR A 68 11.96 -2.97 12.57
CA TYR A 68 12.65 -1.98 13.37
C TYR A 68 12.68 -0.66 12.61
N ASN A 69 12.21 0.42 13.26
CA ASN A 69 12.07 1.75 12.67
C ASN A 69 11.22 1.82 11.38
N MET A 70 10.38 0.83 11.10
CA MET A 70 9.55 0.82 9.88
C MET A 70 8.12 1.27 10.09
N GLY A 71 7.66 1.37 11.30
CA GLY A 71 6.25 1.63 11.55
C GLY A 71 5.94 2.87 12.36
N GLN A 72 6.79 3.26 13.30
CA GLN A 72 6.33 4.15 14.36
C GLN A 72 7.34 5.09 14.96
N GLY A 73 8.56 4.78 14.98
CA GLY A 73 9.55 5.56 15.72
C GLY A 73 10.50 6.30 14.83
N GLY A 74 10.62 5.84 13.65
CA GLY A 74 11.39 6.46 12.62
C GLY A 74 10.46 7.23 11.67
N ILE A 75 10.68 7.06 10.44
CA ILE A 75 9.88 7.59 9.36
C ILE A 75 8.62 6.75 9.24
N SER A 76 7.53 7.16 9.89
CA SER A 76 6.22 6.59 9.63
C SER A 76 5.70 7.09 8.31
N LEU A 77 6.18 6.48 7.25
CA LEU A 77 5.66 6.70 5.91
C LEU A 77 4.56 5.66 5.58
N GLY A 78 3.88 5.05 6.55
CA GLY A 78 2.89 3.99 6.32
C GLY A 78 1.55 4.48 5.81
N ASN A 79 0.93 3.71 4.94
CA ASN A 79 -0.47 3.82 4.52
C ASN A 79 -1.49 3.78 5.67
N ASN A 80 -1.03 3.64 6.89
CA ASN A 80 -1.79 3.81 8.10
C ASN A 80 -1.29 5.07 8.80
N ALA A 81 -1.39 6.20 8.12
CA ALA A 81 -1.41 7.46 8.79
C ALA A 81 -2.65 7.51 9.67
N SER A 82 -2.60 6.85 10.84
CA SER A 82 -3.37 7.44 11.92
C SER A 82 -2.83 8.87 12.06
N PRO A 83 -3.68 9.85 12.18
CA PRO A 83 -3.28 11.24 12.38
C PRO A 83 -2.26 11.40 13.51
N GLU A 84 -2.22 10.48 14.44
CA GLU A 84 -1.30 10.44 15.58
C GLU A 84 0.10 9.90 15.24
N ALA A 85 0.26 9.08 14.21
CA ALA A 85 1.56 8.60 13.74
C ALA A 85 2.30 9.67 12.90
N ALA A 86 1.58 10.59 12.25
CA ALA A 86 2.16 11.73 11.56
C ALA A 86 2.74 12.77 12.52
N GLN A 87 2.40 12.71 13.79
CA GLN A 87 2.97 13.59 14.79
C GLN A 87 4.25 12.96 15.33
N ALA A 88 5.37 13.23 14.72
CA ALA A 88 6.70 12.89 15.18
C ALA A 88 6.82 12.85 16.72
N ARG A 89 6.25 11.85 17.32
CA ARG A 89 6.30 11.60 18.75
C ARG A 89 7.51 10.72 19.04
N GLN A 90 8.66 11.10 18.51
CA GLN A 90 9.90 10.38 18.78
C GLN A 90 10.40 10.69 20.19
N THR A 91 9.62 10.27 21.15
CA THR A 91 10.03 10.28 22.54
C THR A 91 9.99 8.86 23.07
N ARG A 92 10.85 8.55 23.99
CA ARG A 92 10.97 7.22 24.59
C ARG A 92 9.63 6.64 25.10
N ASP A 93 8.70 7.52 25.47
CA ASP A 93 7.41 7.15 26.08
C ASP A 93 6.32 6.90 25.03
N LEU A 94 6.51 7.34 23.78
CA LEU A 94 5.46 7.35 22.77
C LEU A 94 5.86 6.65 21.48
N THR A 95 7.12 6.20 21.37
CA THR A 95 7.66 5.60 20.17
C THR A 95 7.87 4.11 20.34
N ASN A 96 7.36 3.35 19.41
CA ASN A 96 7.66 1.94 19.29
C ASN A 96 8.66 1.74 18.15
N ASP A 97 9.93 1.58 18.48
CA ASP A 97 10.99 1.32 17.49
C ASP A 97 10.86 -0.05 16.83
N TYR A 98 10.11 -0.94 17.44
CA TYR A 98 9.89 -2.30 17.00
C TYR A 98 8.40 -2.63 16.93
N ASN A 99 8.00 -3.32 15.86
CA ASN A 99 6.71 -3.99 15.78
C ASN A 99 6.83 -5.41 15.22
N TYR A 100 5.85 -6.22 15.53
CA TYR A 100 5.72 -7.57 15.06
C TYR A 100 4.38 -7.74 14.36
N ARG A 101 4.40 -8.20 13.10
CA ARG A 101 3.20 -8.35 12.30
C ARG A 101 3.03 -9.78 11.81
N VAL A 102 1.85 -10.30 11.97
CA VAL A 102 1.41 -11.56 11.38
C VAL A 102 0.28 -11.30 10.41
N ARG A 103 0.39 -11.80 9.18
CA ARG A 103 -0.62 -11.65 8.14
C ARG A 103 -0.91 -13.00 7.50
N GLY A 104 -2.20 -13.34 7.36
CA GLY A 104 -2.70 -14.44 6.56
C GLY A 104 -3.55 -13.92 5.41
N ALA A 105 -3.37 -14.48 4.23
CA ALA A 105 -4.20 -14.19 3.06
C ALA A 105 -4.60 -15.47 2.33
N ILE A 106 -5.82 -15.48 1.81
CA ILE A 106 -6.38 -16.54 0.97
C ILE A 106 -6.78 -15.91 -0.36
N SER A 107 -6.52 -16.61 -1.45
CA SER A 107 -6.97 -16.23 -2.79
C SER A 107 -7.69 -17.36 -3.51
N TRP A 108 -8.69 -16.98 -4.27
CA TRP A 108 -9.42 -17.87 -5.19
C TRP A 108 -9.35 -17.29 -6.59
N ASP A 109 -8.90 -18.11 -7.55
CA ASP A 109 -8.93 -17.81 -8.98
C ASP A 109 -9.91 -18.80 -9.62
N VAL A 110 -11.07 -18.30 -10.02
CA VAL A 110 -12.17 -19.09 -10.59
C VAL A 110 -12.25 -18.76 -12.07
N ARG A 111 -12.22 -19.79 -12.94
CA ARG A 111 -12.25 -19.62 -14.39
C ARG A 111 -13.20 -20.59 -15.06
N GLN A 112 -13.90 -20.10 -16.07
CA GLN A 112 -14.79 -20.88 -16.92
C GLN A 112 -14.60 -20.46 -18.37
N GLN A 113 -14.52 -21.43 -19.27
CA GLN A 113 -14.50 -21.16 -20.71
C GLN A 113 -15.90 -20.86 -21.18
N THR A 114 -16.09 -19.79 -21.96
CA THR A 114 -17.33 -19.41 -22.60
C THR A 114 -17.13 -19.21 -24.11
N GLU A 115 -18.20 -19.01 -24.85
CA GLU A 115 -18.13 -18.68 -26.28
C GLU A 115 -17.44 -17.33 -26.56
N TYR A 116 -17.42 -16.42 -25.60
CA TYR A 116 -16.77 -15.10 -25.68
C TYR A 116 -15.37 -15.07 -25.04
N GLY A 117 -14.81 -16.23 -24.68
CA GLY A 117 -13.52 -16.36 -24.03
C GLY A 117 -13.62 -16.75 -22.55
N THR A 118 -12.53 -16.61 -21.83
CA THR A 118 -12.48 -17.01 -20.42
C THR A 118 -13.17 -15.98 -19.54
N LEU A 119 -14.21 -16.41 -18.82
CA LEU A 119 -14.74 -15.68 -17.67
C LEU A 119 -13.89 -16.00 -16.44
N ARG A 120 -13.29 -14.99 -15.83
CA ARG A 120 -12.45 -15.12 -14.63
C ARG A 120 -12.99 -14.29 -13.50
N THR A 121 -13.05 -14.86 -12.31
CA THR A 121 -13.28 -14.15 -11.05
C THR A 121 -12.07 -14.39 -10.14
N TYR A 122 -11.51 -13.34 -9.58
CA TYR A 122 -10.39 -13.45 -8.66
C TYR A 122 -10.70 -12.70 -7.37
N ILE A 123 -10.45 -13.35 -6.23
CA ILE A 123 -10.65 -12.77 -4.91
C ILE A 123 -9.36 -13.02 -4.10
N ARG A 124 -8.88 -12.01 -3.38
CA ARG A 124 -7.86 -12.15 -2.35
C ARG A 124 -8.23 -11.29 -1.15
N PHE A 125 -8.36 -11.93 0.00
CA PHE A 125 -8.66 -11.29 1.27
C PHE A 125 -7.83 -11.92 2.38
N GLY A 126 -7.79 -11.27 3.52
CA GLY A 126 -7.03 -11.78 4.65
C GLY A 126 -7.22 -10.97 5.92
N ALA A 127 -6.42 -11.32 6.89
CA ALA A 127 -6.37 -10.64 8.17
C ALA A 127 -4.92 -10.49 8.64
N GLU A 128 -4.69 -9.46 9.44
CA GLU A 128 -3.40 -9.21 10.05
C GLU A 128 -3.54 -8.77 11.50
N ASN A 129 -2.50 -9.03 12.25
CA ASN A 129 -2.30 -8.58 13.61
C ASN A 129 -0.95 -7.91 13.73
N THR A 130 -0.90 -6.71 14.28
CA THR A 130 0.34 -5.96 14.52
C THR A 130 0.45 -5.59 15.99
N THR A 131 1.61 -5.85 16.60
CA THR A 131 1.92 -5.57 18.02
C THR A 131 3.32 -4.96 18.15
N PRO A 132 3.51 -3.93 18.95
CA PRO A 132 2.46 -3.04 19.45
C PRO A 132 1.74 -2.33 18.30
N ASN A 133 0.50 -1.92 18.52
CA ASN A 133 -0.20 -1.16 17.50
C ASN A 133 0.33 0.28 17.41
N ASN A 134 -0.06 0.97 16.35
CA ASN A 134 0.45 2.32 16.04
C ASN A 134 0.05 3.39 17.07
N THR A 135 -0.87 3.12 17.95
CA THR A 135 -1.44 4.08 18.90
C THR A 135 -1.14 3.75 20.35
N GLY A 136 -0.30 2.74 20.62
CA GLY A 136 0.03 2.34 22.00
C GLY A 136 0.54 0.91 22.14
N ALA A 137 0.49 0.39 23.34
CA ALA A 137 0.95 -0.97 23.69
C ALA A 137 -0.03 -2.09 23.26
N GLY A 138 -1.15 -1.74 22.63
CA GLY A 138 -2.19 -2.67 22.23
C GLY A 138 -1.88 -3.50 20.99
N THR A 139 -2.84 -4.31 20.60
CA THR A 139 -2.82 -5.13 19.39
C THR A 139 -3.77 -4.52 18.36
N ALA A 140 -3.28 -4.27 17.13
CA ALA A 140 -4.13 -3.91 16.01
C ALA A 140 -4.48 -5.18 15.23
N PHE A 141 -5.77 -5.51 15.15
CA PHE A 141 -6.29 -6.54 14.26
C PHE A 141 -7.06 -5.86 13.12
N ALA A 142 -6.70 -6.20 11.89
CA ALA A 142 -7.34 -5.66 10.71
C ALA A 142 -7.65 -6.76 9.70
N THR A 143 -8.76 -6.62 8.99
CA THR A 143 -9.08 -7.41 7.80
C THR A 143 -8.84 -6.58 6.55
N PHE A 144 -8.50 -7.22 5.44
CA PHE A 144 -8.28 -6.53 4.18
C PHE A 144 -8.83 -7.31 2.98
N TRP A 145 -9.26 -6.54 1.97
CA TRP A 145 -9.62 -7.03 0.64
C TRP A 145 -8.76 -6.28 -0.35
N ASP A 146 -7.75 -6.92 -0.90
CA ASP A 146 -6.86 -6.26 -1.84
C ASP A 146 -7.16 -6.60 -3.30
N ARG A 147 -7.94 -7.66 -3.55
CA ARG A 147 -8.42 -8.04 -4.89
C ARG A 147 -9.81 -8.64 -4.81
N ALA A 148 -10.70 -8.18 -5.67
CA ALA A 148 -12.02 -8.76 -5.92
C ALA A 148 -12.51 -8.25 -7.27
N PHE A 149 -12.27 -8.97 -8.36
CA PHE A 149 -12.59 -8.52 -9.70
C PHE A 149 -13.11 -9.64 -10.61
N ILE A 150 -13.83 -9.22 -11.64
CA ILE A 150 -14.27 -10.04 -12.77
C ILE A 150 -13.50 -9.59 -14.02
N GLN A 151 -12.99 -10.56 -14.78
CA GLN A 151 -12.43 -10.32 -16.12
C GLN A 151 -13.21 -11.09 -17.16
N PHE A 152 -13.63 -10.41 -18.22
CA PHE A 152 -14.39 -11.00 -19.31
C PHE A 152 -14.29 -10.15 -20.57
N ALA A 153 -14.00 -10.78 -21.71
CA ALA A 153 -13.96 -10.14 -23.02
C ALA A 153 -13.14 -8.83 -23.09
N GLY A 154 -12.00 -8.78 -22.42
CA GLY A 154 -11.14 -7.59 -22.32
C GLY A 154 -11.50 -6.64 -21.18
N PHE A 155 -12.66 -6.77 -20.56
CA PHE A 155 -13.05 -5.96 -19.39
C PHE A 155 -12.44 -6.51 -18.09
N THR A 156 -12.06 -5.61 -17.21
CA THR A 156 -11.72 -5.88 -15.80
C THR A 156 -12.55 -4.96 -14.93
N VAL A 157 -13.39 -5.51 -14.07
CA VAL A 157 -14.33 -4.74 -13.24
C VAL A 157 -14.22 -5.20 -11.80
N GLY A 158 -14.07 -4.26 -10.87
CA GLY A 158 -13.97 -4.53 -9.44
C GLY A 158 -12.71 -3.95 -8.82
N ARG A 159 -12.22 -4.58 -7.75
CA ARG A 159 -11.03 -4.14 -7.02
C ARG A 159 -9.79 -4.84 -7.55
N SER A 160 -8.91 -4.10 -8.22
CA SER A 160 -7.68 -4.61 -8.82
C SER A 160 -6.54 -3.64 -8.63
N GLN A 161 -5.35 -3.92 -9.15
CA GLN A 161 -4.28 -2.95 -9.27
C GLN A 161 -4.67 -1.89 -10.30
N SER A 162 -4.34 -0.62 -10.05
CA SER A 162 -4.54 0.47 -11.00
C SER A 162 -3.83 0.20 -12.32
N PHE A 163 -4.46 0.58 -13.41
CA PHE A 163 -3.86 0.51 -14.75
C PHE A 163 -2.79 1.59 -14.98
N PHE A 164 -2.66 2.54 -14.07
CA PHE A 164 -1.55 3.49 -14.05
C PHE A 164 -0.24 2.86 -13.58
N ASP A 165 -0.30 1.85 -12.72
CA ASP A 165 0.86 1.24 -12.07
C ASP A 165 1.62 0.32 -13.03
N LEU A 166 2.85 0.67 -13.36
CA LEU A 166 3.70 -0.09 -14.29
C LEU A 166 4.70 -0.99 -13.54
N PHE A 167 5.68 -0.41 -12.86
CA PHE A 167 6.68 -1.11 -12.08
C PHE A 167 6.61 -0.66 -10.64
N THR A 168 5.92 -1.45 -9.81
CA THR A 168 5.60 -1.14 -8.43
C THR A 168 6.39 -2.04 -7.47
N TYR A 169 6.62 -1.62 -6.22
CA TYR A 169 7.43 -2.33 -5.21
C TYR A 169 8.81 -2.75 -5.72
N GLY A 170 9.38 -1.96 -6.63
CA GLY A 170 10.60 -2.40 -7.32
C GLY A 170 10.43 -3.77 -7.97
N GLY A 171 9.26 -4.06 -8.59
CA GLY A 171 8.96 -5.37 -9.18
C GLY A 171 8.91 -6.53 -8.19
N GLY A 172 8.61 -6.27 -6.91
CA GLY A 172 8.66 -7.27 -5.84
C GLY A 172 10.07 -7.49 -5.27
N MET A 173 11.03 -6.63 -5.60
CA MET A 173 12.42 -6.70 -5.12
C MET A 173 12.61 -6.11 -3.72
N SER A 174 11.58 -5.46 -3.16
CA SER A 174 11.54 -4.93 -1.80
C SER A 174 10.40 -5.57 -1.00
N TYR A 175 10.58 -5.71 0.31
CA TYR A 175 9.49 -6.01 1.24
C TYR A 175 8.78 -4.74 1.69
N HIS A 176 9.53 -3.68 1.78
CA HIS A 176 9.04 -2.36 2.07
C HIS A 176 8.47 -1.75 0.80
N ASN A 177 7.35 -1.08 0.93
CA ASN A 177 6.83 -0.30 -0.17
C ASN A 177 7.75 0.92 -0.35
N VAL A 178 8.69 0.85 -1.28
CA VAL A 178 9.44 2.03 -1.69
C VAL A 178 8.43 3.02 -2.24
N ARG A 179 8.24 4.15 -1.57
CA ARG A 179 7.08 5.06 -1.73
C ARG A 179 7.16 5.96 -2.92
N VAL A 180 8.01 5.60 -3.79
CA VAL A 180 8.25 6.21 -5.07
C VAL A 180 7.36 5.52 -6.09
N SER A 181 6.74 6.29 -6.98
CA SER A 181 5.67 5.92 -7.88
C SER A 181 4.43 5.38 -7.16
N GLY A 182 3.33 6.05 -7.36
CA GLY A 182 2.06 5.63 -6.77
C GLY A 182 1.79 4.16 -7.01
N ASP A 183 1.44 3.44 -5.97
CA ASP A 183 1.31 1.99 -6.01
C ASP A 183 0.04 1.55 -5.28
N THR A 184 -0.89 0.99 -6.04
CA THR A 184 -2.09 0.36 -5.52
C THR A 184 -1.95 -1.16 -5.41
N GLY A 185 -0.73 -1.68 -5.65
CA GLY A 185 -0.47 -3.11 -5.71
C GLY A 185 -0.83 -3.89 -4.45
N ALA A 186 -0.63 -3.30 -3.27
CA ALA A 186 -0.96 -3.94 -2.00
C ALA A 186 -2.43 -3.80 -1.61
N SER A 187 -3.03 -2.63 -1.82
CA SER A 187 -4.39 -2.32 -1.35
C SER A 187 -5.46 -2.50 -2.41
N GLY A 188 -5.10 -2.47 -3.68
CA GLY A 188 -6.02 -2.46 -4.81
C GLY A 188 -6.81 -1.16 -4.91
N GLN A 189 -7.53 -1.01 -6.02
CA GLN A 189 -8.37 0.13 -6.35
C GLN A 189 -9.63 -0.34 -7.06
N ASN A 190 -10.76 0.29 -6.79
CA ASN A 190 -12.00 -0.02 -7.50
C ASN A 190 -11.94 0.60 -8.90
N LEU A 191 -12.25 -0.19 -9.92
CA LEU A 191 -12.10 0.26 -11.30
C LEU A 191 -13.01 -0.47 -12.28
N TRP A 192 -13.18 0.16 -13.44
CA TRP A 192 -13.78 -0.39 -14.64
C TRP A 192 -12.80 -0.16 -15.79
N ALA A 193 -12.22 -1.22 -16.33
CA ALA A 193 -11.20 -1.10 -17.36
C ALA A 193 -11.51 -1.97 -18.56
N TYR A 194 -11.07 -1.54 -19.72
CA TYR A 194 -11.03 -2.32 -20.94
C TYR A 194 -9.60 -2.36 -21.47
N THR A 195 -9.14 -3.56 -21.83
CA THR A 195 -7.81 -3.80 -22.41
C THR A 195 -7.95 -4.38 -23.80
N ALA A 196 -7.42 -3.69 -24.79
CA ALA A 196 -7.27 -4.18 -26.16
C ALA A 196 -5.90 -4.84 -26.34
N GLN A 197 -5.87 -5.99 -27.01
CA GLN A 197 -4.63 -6.69 -27.39
C GLN A 197 -4.37 -6.45 -28.88
N PHE A 198 -3.18 -5.95 -29.20
CA PHE A 198 -2.80 -5.61 -30.59
C PHE A 198 -1.88 -6.64 -31.24
N GLY A 199 -1.62 -7.75 -30.55
CA GLY A 199 -0.67 -8.77 -30.99
C GLY A 199 0.79 -8.45 -30.61
N ASN A 200 1.69 -9.41 -30.79
CA ASN A 200 3.12 -9.28 -30.48
C ASN A 200 3.42 -8.71 -29.07
N GLY A 201 2.56 -9.05 -28.08
CA GLY A 201 2.71 -8.56 -26.71
C GLY A 201 2.28 -7.11 -26.46
N PHE A 202 1.81 -6.39 -27.48
CA PHE A 202 1.29 -5.02 -27.30
C PHE A 202 -0.13 -5.02 -26.80
N SER A 203 -0.40 -4.19 -25.79
CA SER A 203 -1.74 -3.95 -25.25
C SER A 203 -1.93 -2.46 -24.94
N GLY A 204 -3.18 -2.03 -24.92
CA GLY A 204 -3.57 -0.71 -24.49
C GLY A 204 -4.83 -0.79 -23.65
N SER A 205 -4.92 0.01 -22.60
CA SER A 205 -6.06 0.00 -21.69
C SER A 205 -6.61 1.38 -21.45
N LEU A 206 -7.92 1.46 -21.23
CA LEU A 206 -8.64 2.60 -20.70
C LEU A 206 -9.31 2.14 -19.41
N SER A 207 -9.14 2.88 -18.31
CA SER A 207 -9.71 2.60 -17.01
C SER A 207 -10.39 3.82 -16.41
N LEU A 208 -11.52 3.60 -15.77
CA LEU A 208 -12.19 4.54 -14.89
C LEU A 208 -11.98 4.05 -13.46
N GLU A 209 -11.26 4.82 -12.65
CA GLU A 209 -10.78 4.40 -11.35
C GLU A 209 -11.36 5.27 -10.24
N ASP A 210 -11.70 4.66 -9.10
CA ASP A 210 -12.16 5.38 -7.92
C ASP A 210 -11.00 6.23 -7.35
N PRO A 211 -11.11 7.55 -7.27
CA PRO A 211 -10.02 8.40 -6.81
C PRO A 211 -9.65 8.23 -5.33
N ALA A 212 -10.46 7.53 -4.53
CA ALA A 212 -10.32 7.46 -3.07
C ALA A 212 -8.93 7.01 -2.57
N THR A 213 -8.20 6.21 -3.32
CA THR A 213 -6.86 5.74 -2.95
C THR A 213 -5.72 6.65 -3.42
N ARG A 214 -6.01 7.54 -4.37
CA ARG A 214 -5.02 8.41 -5.02
C ARG A 214 -5.16 9.87 -4.64
N LYS A 215 -6.38 10.30 -4.31
CA LYS A 215 -6.66 11.70 -4.01
C LYS A 215 -6.00 12.10 -2.69
N VAL A 216 -5.08 13.02 -2.76
CA VAL A 216 -4.52 13.71 -1.60
C VAL A 216 -5.31 14.98 -1.30
N GLY A 217 -5.89 15.59 -2.33
CA GLY A 217 -6.81 16.73 -2.26
C GLY A 217 -6.13 18.09 -2.29
N ALA A 218 -6.95 19.12 -2.57
CA ALA A 218 -6.53 20.51 -2.51
C ALA A 218 -6.79 21.08 -1.11
N ALA A 219 -5.80 21.74 -0.53
CA ALA A 219 -5.82 22.20 0.85
C ALA A 219 -6.24 23.66 0.98
N ASP A 220 -7.24 23.95 1.82
CA ASP A 220 -7.62 25.31 2.21
C ASP A 220 -6.69 25.84 3.32
N LEU A 221 -5.88 26.83 2.99
CA LEU A 221 -4.87 27.38 3.90
C LEU A 221 -5.46 28.32 4.96
N ASN A 222 -6.73 28.71 4.85
CA ASN A 222 -7.41 29.56 5.86
C ASN A 222 -7.96 28.75 7.03
N LEU A 223 -8.00 27.43 6.93
CA LEU A 223 -8.40 26.60 8.06
C LEU A 223 -7.38 26.75 9.19
N ASN A 224 -7.87 27.22 10.33
CA ASN A 224 -7.06 27.28 11.54
C ASN A 224 -6.72 25.85 11.97
N GLY A 225 -5.45 25.46 11.89
CA GLY A 225 -5.04 24.08 12.09
C GLY A 225 -5.19 23.21 10.83
N PHE A 226 -4.99 23.78 9.65
CA PHE A 226 -4.80 23.03 8.39
C PHE A 226 -3.88 21.81 8.56
N TRP A 227 -2.95 21.89 9.50
CA TRP A 227 -2.06 20.82 9.97
C TRP A 227 -2.57 20.16 11.27
N GLY A 228 -3.82 20.39 11.64
CA GLY A 228 -4.49 19.88 12.84
C GLY A 228 -4.03 20.52 14.15
N ALA A 229 -4.98 20.93 14.99
CA ALA A 229 -4.70 21.54 16.31
C ALA A 229 -3.86 20.65 17.24
N ASN A 230 -3.78 19.36 16.95
CA ASN A 230 -2.97 18.37 17.66
C ASN A 230 -1.87 17.78 16.76
N GLY A 231 -1.45 18.48 15.69
CA GLY A 231 -0.54 17.93 14.69
C GLY A 231 -1.19 16.80 13.86
N THR A 232 -2.49 16.64 13.94
CA THR A 232 -3.26 15.82 13.04
C THR A 232 -3.48 16.60 11.77
N VAL A 233 -2.71 16.32 10.74
CA VAL A 233 -3.23 16.52 9.40
C VAL A 233 -4.50 15.71 9.37
N VAL A 234 -5.60 16.37 9.09
CA VAL A 234 -6.75 15.67 8.57
C VAL A 234 -6.38 15.46 7.10
N PRO A 235 -5.82 14.29 6.73
CA PRO A 235 -5.61 14.02 5.32
C PRO A 235 -6.98 14.10 4.68
N ASP A 236 -7.06 14.71 3.53
CA ASP A 236 -8.28 14.74 2.73
C ASP A 236 -8.78 13.35 2.34
N ASN A 237 -7.90 12.33 2.38
CA ASN A 237 -8.31 10.93 2.34
C ASN A 237 -8.96 10.44 3.64
N ALA A 238 -8.91 11.19 4.74
CA ALA A 238 -9.90 11.09 5.81
C ALA A 238 -11.22 11.67 5.30
N PHE A 239 -11.69 11.14 4.21
CA PHE A 239 -13.09 11.08 3.91
C PHE A 239 -13.70 10.32 5.08
N ALA A 240 -13.88 11.03 6.19
CA ALA A 240 -14.64 10.56 7.33
C ALA A 240 -16.10 10.50 6.88
N LEU A 241 -16.42 9.54 6.01
CA LEU A 241 -17.78 9.06 5.81
C LEU A 241 -18.40 8.62 7.14
N ASN A 242 -17.65 8.62 8.21
CA ASN A 242 -18.02 8.16 9.54
C ASN A 242 -18.05 9.27 10.58
N GLY A 243 -18.39 10.52 10.21
CA GLY A 243 -18.89 11.48 11.21
C GLY A 243 -17.97 11.72 12.42
N ALA A 244 -16.65 11.65 12.29
CA ALA A 244 -15.75 12.10 13.33
C ALA A 244 -15.95 13.61 13.51
N ALA A 245 -16.71 13.97 14.52
CA ALA A 245 -17.00 15.36 14.86
C ALA A 245 -15.69 16.11 15.10
N GLY A 246 -15.37 17.06 14.23
CA GLY A 246 -14.25 17.99 14.41
C GLY A 246 -13.26 18.12 13.26
N ALA A 247 -13.32 17.26 12.24
CA ALA A 247 -12.52 17.43 11.04
C ALA A 247 -13.31 18.25 10.00
N ALA A 248 -12.91 19.48 9.76
CA ALA A 248 -13.47 20.24 8.66
C ALA A 248 -12.98 19.61 7.35
N PRO A 249 -13.86 19.20 6.42
CA PRO A 249 -13.46 18.66 5.15
C PRO A 249 -12.74 19.77 4.36
N THR A 250 -11.46 19.59 4.06
CA THR A 250 -10.71 20.46 3.16
C THR A 250 -10.86 19.98 1.72
N ALA A 251 -11.29 18.73 1.54
CA ALA A 251 -11.48 18.13 0.25
C ALA A 251 -12.88 18.32 -0.31
N PHE A 252 -12.88 18.56 -1.57
CA PHE A 252 -14.00 18.43 -2.46
C PHE A 252 -14.42 16.95 -2.60
N GLY A 253 -15.73 16.70 -2.62
CA GLY A 253 -16.24 15.34 -2.83
C GLY A 253 -15.86 14.77 -4.21
N PHE A 254 -15.94 13.46 -4.36
CA PHE A 254 -15.69 12.81 -5.65
C PHE A 254 -16.80 13.15 -6.64
N ARG A 255 -16.49 13.88 -7.69
CA ARG A 255 -17.43 14.25 -8.76
C ARG A 255 -17.24 13.44 -10.03
N MET A 256 -16.03 12.97 -10.27
CA MET A 256 -15.70 12.12 -11.42
C MET A 256 -14.68 11.04 -11.03
N PRO A 257 -14.68 9.90 -11.72
CA PRO A 257 -13.59 8.94 -11.57
C PRO A 257 -12.31 9.50 -12.18
N ASP A 258 -11.16 8.98 -11.74
CA ASP A 258 -9.90 9.15 -12.44
C ASP A 258 -9.98 8.44 -13.80
N ILE A 259 -9.55 9.11 -14.87
CA ILE A 259 -9.48 8.54 -16.21
C ILE A 259 -8.04 8.15 -16.45
N VAL A 260 -7.77 6.85 -16.58
CA VAL A 260 -6.42 6.30 -16.76
C VAL A 260 -6.30 5.62 -18.10
N ILE A 261 -5.22 5.90 -18.82
CA ILE A 261 -4.82 5.18 -20.02
C ILE A 261 -3.44 4.58 -19.86
N ASN A 262 -3.21 3.41 -20.43
CA ASN A 262 -1.86 2.86 -20.53
C ASN A 262 -1.62 2.17 -21.88
N GLY A 263 -0.35 2.11 -22.24
CA GLY A 263 0.18 1.29 -23.32
C GLY A 263 1.31 0.43 -22.78
N ARG A 264 1.32 -0.86 -23.11
CA ARG A 264 2.28 -1.82 -22.58
C ARG A 264 2.72 -2.82 -23.65
N VAL A 265 3.97 -3.21 -23.59
CA VAL A 265 4.53 -4.33 -24.36
C VAL A 265 5.12 -5.35 -23.39
N ASP A 266 4.71 -6.60 -23.53
CA ASP A 266 5.21 -7.75 -22.79
C ASP A 266 5.92 -8.70 -23.75
N GLN A 267 7.19 -9.02 -23.46
CA GLN A 267 8.06 -9.84 -24.28
C GLN A 267 8.90 -10.81 -23.41
N ALA A 268 9.63 -11.72 -24.04
CA ALA A 268 10.52 -12.63 -23.32
C ALA A 268 11.61 -11.89 -22.52
N TRP A 269 12.02 -10.71 -22.97
CA TRP A 269 12.99 -9.86 -22.27
C TRP A 269 12.40 -9.13 -21.06
N GLY A 270 11.09 -9.15 -20.85
CA GLY A 270 10.39 -8.43 -19.79
C GLY A 270 9.24 -7.59 -20.31
N PHE A 271 9.04 -6.41 -19.75
CA PHE A 271 8.01 -5.47 -20.21
C PHE A 271 8.49 -4.02 -20.21
N ALA A 272 7.82 -3.21 -21.01
CA ALA A 272 7.89 -1.75 -20.95
C ALA A 272 6.49 -1.15 -21.13
N GLY A 273 6.25 0.02 -20.55
CA GLY A 273 4.95 0.68 -20.65
C GLY A 273 5.00 2.15 -20.30
N ILE A 274 3.94 2.82 -20.71
CA ILE A 274 3.63 4.22 -20.37
C ILE A 274 2.21 4.30 -19.85
N SER A 275 1.94 5.23 -18.96
CA SER A 275 0.59 5.50 -18.45
C SER A 275 0.36 7.00 -18.28
N ALA A 276 -0.90 7.41 -18.35
CA ALA A 276 -1.32 8.76 -18.04
C ALA A 276 -2.67 8.74 -17.33
N ALA A 277 -2.91 9.76 -16.51
CA ALA A 277 -4.16 9.93 -15.77
C ALA A 277 -4.63 11.38 -15.75
N ILE A 278 -5.95 11.56 -15.69
CA ILE A 278 -6.62 12.83 -15.38
C ILE A 278 -7.31 12.67 -14.05
N HIS A 279 -7.13 13.64 -13.16
CA HIS A 279 -7.58 13.63 -11.77
C HIS A 279 -8.35 14.90 -11.41
N ASP A 280 -9.38 14.78 -10.55
CA ASP A 280 -10.13 15.94 -10.05
C ASP A 280 -9.45 16.52 -8.80
N THR A 281 -8.89 17.74 -8.97
CA THR A 281 -8.16 18.48 -7.92
C THR A 281 -8.96 19.70 -7.45
N SER A 282 -10.25 19.73 -7.69
CA SER A 282 -11.11 20.86 -7.29
C SER A 282 -11.10 21.08 -5.78
N GLY A 283 -11.12 22.33 -5.35
CA GLY A 283 -11.16 22.72 -3.94
C GLY A 283 -12.57 22.67 -3.34
N ALA A 284 -12.66 22.53 -2.03
CA ALA A 284 -13.92 22.66 -1.27
C ALA A 284 -14.37 24.12 -1.17
N TYR A 285 -15.49 24.36 -0.47
CA TYR A 285 -15.91 25.73 -0.11
C TYR A 285 -14.84 26.40 0.75
N TYR A 286 -14.65 27.70 0.55
CA TYR A 286 -13.71 28.46 1.36
C TYR A 286 -14.09 28.42 2.84
N SER A 287 -13.11 28.28 3.70
CA SER A 287 -13.21 28.53 5.13
C SER A 287 -12.80 29.97 5.46
N THR A 288 -13.28 30.46 6.59
CA THR A 288 -12.86 31.76 7.11
C THR A 288 -12.16 31.56 8.45
N ALA A 289 -11.15 32.38 8.73
CA ALA A 289 -10.41 32.37 10.00
C ALA A 289 -11.29 32.50 11.24
N THR A 290 -12.49 33.07 11.09
CA THR A 290 -13.44 33.30 12.17
C THR A 290 -14.36 32.13 12.50
N THR A 291 -14.63 31.25 11.54
CA THR A 291 -15.57 30.14 11.74
C THR A 291 -14.87 28.76 11.75
N GLY A 292 -13.64 28.69 11.24
CA GLY A 292 -12.88 27.43 11.16
C GLY A 292 -13.58 26.34 10.37
N ALA A 293 -14.63 26.66 9.63
CA ALA A 293 -15.46 25.70 8.90
C ALA A 293 -15.75 26.19 7.48
N ASN A 294 -15.75 25.27 6.55
CA ASN A 294 -16.18 25.48 5.18
C ASN A 294 -17.67 25.87 5.16
N ASN A 295 -18.03 26.86 4.37
CA ASN A 295 -19.41 27.31 4.27
C ASN A 295 -19.75 27.60 2.81
N VAL A 296 -20.90 27.08 2.37
CA VAL A 296 -21.42 27.31 1.01
C VAL A 296 -21.54 28.78 0.66
N ASN A 297 -21.83 29.64 1.64
CA ASN A 297 -21.98 31.09 1.45
C ASN A 297 -20.63 31.79 1.19
N ASN A 298 -19.51 31.13 1.44
CA ASN A 298 -18.17 31.69 1.18
C ASN A 298 -17.73 31.50 -0.29
N GLY A 299 -18.49 30.71 -1.08
CA GLY A 299 -18.07 30.30 -2.42
C GLY A 299 -16.96 29.23 -2.40
N HIS A 300 -16.42 28.97 -3.55
CA HIS A 300 -15.34 27.99 -3.76
C HIS A 300 -14.44 28.42 -4.94
N PRO A 301 -13.19 27.92 -5.06
CA PRO A 301 -12.39 28.13 -6.26
C PRO A 301 -13.02 27.45 -7.48
N ALA A 302 -12.64 27.85 -8.68
CA ALA A 302 -13.08 27.16 -9.89
C ALA A 302 -12.62 25.70 -9.88
N ASP A 303 -13.41 24.82 -10.53
CA ASP A 303 -13.06 23.41 -10.68
C ASP A 303 -11.73 23.27 -11.42
N LYS A 304 -10.87 22.37 -10.95
CA LYS A 304 -9.50 22.20 -11.46
C LYS A 304 -9.21 20.72 -11.71
N LEU A 305 -8.58 20.44 -12.85
CA LEU A 305 -8.09 19.09 -13.16
C LEU A 305 -6.57 19.04 -12.99
N GLY A 306 -6.11 17.98 -12.34
CA GLY A 306 -4.72 17.56 -12.33
C GLY A 306 -4.47 16.45 -13.34
N TRP A 307 -3.20 16.14 -13.57
CA TRP A 307 -2.78 15.07 -14.46
C TRP A 307 -1.49 14.41 -13.98
N ALA A 308 -1.29 13.17 -14.40
CA ALA A 308 -0.05 12.43 -14.16
C ALA A 308 0.36 11.63 -15.39
N ALA A 309 1.66 11.39 -15.54
CA ALA A 309 2.21 10.50 -16.54
C ALA A 309 3.36 9.69 -15.97
N ALA A 310 3.47 8.42 -16.37
CA ALA A 310 4.54 7.54 -15.94
C ALA A 310 5.09 6.71 -17.10
N ALA A 311 6.35 6.30 -16.98
CA ALA A 311 6.99 5.32 -17.84
C ALA A 311 7.77 4.32 -16.98
N GLY A 312 7.64 3.03 -17.28
CA GLY A 312 8.31 1.98 -16.52
C GLY A 312 8.67 0.79 -17.38
N ALA A 313 9.71 0.10 -16.97
CA ALA A 313 10.16 -1.12 -17.63
C ALA A 313 10.80 -2.08 -16.64
N ASN A 314 10.78 -3.36 -16.99
CA ASN A 314 11.46 -4.41 -16.28
C ASN A 314 12.10 -5.38 -17.28
N PHE A 315 13.36 -5.68 -17.09
CA PHE A 315 14.16 -6.53 -17.98
C PHE A 315 14.61 -7.81 -17.28
N ASN A 316 14.34 -8.93 -17.91
CA ASN A 316 14.87 -10.22 -17.54
C ASN A 316 16.28 -10.36 -18.15
N LEU A 317 17.29 -10.52 -17.32
CA LEU A 317 18.68 -10.63 -17.71
C LEU A 317 19.13 -12.10 -17.75
N PRO A 318 20.23 -12.42 -18.49
CA PRO A 318 20.83 -13.75 -18.42
C PRO A 318 21.16 -14.17 -16.98
N GLY A 319 20.99 -15.44 -16.66
CA GLY A 319 21.23 -15.96 -15.30
C GLY A 319 20.02 -15.86 -14.36
N GLY A 320 18.93 -15.25 -14.82
CA GLY A 320 17.71 -15.06 -14.03
C GLY A 320 17.67 -13.75 -13.27
N ASP A 321 18.68 -12.91 -13.41
CA ASP A 321 18.70 -11.57 -12.84
C ASP A 321 17.60 -10.70 -13.43
N ASN A 322 17.25 -9.65 -12.71
CA ASN A 322 16.16 -8.78 -13.11
C ASN A 322 16.49 -7.33 -12.76
N VAL A 323 16.19 -6.40 -13.65
CA VAL A 323 16.35 -4.96 -13.43
C VAL A 323 15.13 -4.21 -13.93
N GLY A 324 14.66 -3.25 -13.16
CA GLY A 324 13.55 -2.44 -13.58
C GLY A 324 13.60 -1.02 -13.02
N PHE A 325 12.80 -0.16 -13.62
CA PHE A 325 12.67 1.22 -13.21
C PHE A 325 11.28 1.77 -13.53
N ASN A 326 10.94 2.87 -12.84
CA ASN A 326 9.76 3.65 -13.10
C ASN A 326 10.07 5.13 -12.87
N VAL A 327 9.55 5.99 -13.73
CA VAL A 327 9.58 7.44 -13.57
C VAL A 327 8.16 7.97 -13.68
N CYS A 328 7.84 8.99 -12.89
CA CYS A 328 6.51 9.58 -12.84
C CYS A 328 6.60 11.10 -12.69
N TYR A 329 5.68 11.83 -13.33
CA TYR A 329 5.46 13.25 -13.16
C TYR A 329 3.97 13.52 -13.00
N ALA A 330 3.63 14.41 -12.06
CA ALA A 330 2.25 14.82 -11.82
C ALA A 330 2.16 16.31 -11.51
N GLU A 331 1.06 16.91 -11.91
CA GLU A 331 0.65 18.26 -11.53
C GLU A 331 -0.81 18.20 -11.08
N GLY A 332 -1.06 18.43 -9.79
CA GLY A 332 -2.38 18.30 -9.19
C GLY A 332 -2.90 16.85 -9.04
N ALA A 333 -2.02 15.86 -9.11
CA ALA A 333 -2.36 14.44 -9.03
C ALA A 333 -1.23 13.67 -8.31
N SER A 334 -0.82 14.17 -7.16
CA SER A 334 0.38 13.75 -6.45
C SER A 334 0.38 12.27 -6.06
N GLY A 335 -0.77 11.72 -5.69
CA GLY A 335 -0.93 10.32 -5.32
C GLY A 335 -0.67 9.31 -6.45
N PHE A 336 -0.47 9.76 -7.68
CA PHE A 336 -0.02 8.92 -8.81
C PHE A 336 1.49 8.71 -8.82
N CYS A 337 2.28 9.68 -8.31
CA CYS A 337 3.74 9.62 -8.34
C CYS A 337 4.38 9.28 -6.99
N THR A 338 3.61 9.21 -5.93
CA THR A 338 4.07 8.77 -4.62
C THR A 338 2.96 8.14 -3.83
N ASN A 339 3.31 7.16 -3.02
CA ASN A 339 2.40 6.49 -2.09
C ASN A 339 2.52 7.10 -0.68
N MET A 340 2.90 8.35 -0.58
CA MET A 340 2.96 9.06 0.70
C MET A 340 1.60 9.62 1.07
N GLY A 341 1.30 9.59 2.36
CA GLY A 341 0.19 10.34 2.91
C GLY A 341 0.43 11.85 2.82
N ALA A 342 -0.61 12.61 3.11
CA ALA A 342 -0.61 14.07 2.96
C ALA A 342 0.47 14.78 3.77
N PHE A 343 1.07 14.14 4.76
CA PHE A 343 2.05 14.77 5.63
C PHE A 343 3.04 13.78 6.24
N SER A 344 4.28 14.21 6.37
CA SER A 344 5.30 13.47 7.11
C SER A 344 6.26 14.44 7.76
N TYR A 345 6.59 14.25 9.02
CA TYR A 345 7.69 14.91 9.63
C TYR A 345 8.48 14.00 10.57
N TYR A 346 9.74 14.34 10.73
CA TYR A 346 10.73 13.54 11.42
C TYR A 346 11.34 14.36 12.53
N ASN A 347 11.64 13.73 13.64
CA ASN A 347 12.20 14.39 14.79
C ASN A 347 13.56 13.80 15.16
N ALA A 348 14.59 14.63 15.21
CA ALA A 348 15.80 14.36 15.96
C ALA A 348 15.73 15.10 17.31
N SER A 349 16.58 14.78 18.26
CA SER A 349 16.54 15.35 19.61
C SER A 349 16.58 16.89 19.67
N THR A 350 17.11 17.54 18.63
CA THR A 350 17.36 19.00 18.60
C THR A 350 16.73 19.69 17.38
N SER A 351 16.25 18.94 16.41
CA SER A 351 15.66 19.46 15.18
C SER A 351 14.49 18.60 14.72
N ILE A 352 13.74 19.10 13.76
CA ILE A 352 12.63 18.41 13.13
C ILE A 352 12.71 18.57 11.61
N GLY A 353 12.40 17.53 10.86
CA GLY A 353 12.18 17.59 9.42
C GLY A 353 10.69 17.61 9.10
N LEU A 354 10.29 18.41 8.15
CA LEU A 354 8.91 18.57 7.72
C LEU A 354 8.78 18.26 6.24
N GLY A 355 7.70 17.55 5.87
CA GLY A 355 7.32 17.31 4.50
C GLY A 355 5.85 16.98 4.41
N TRP A 356 5.15 17.47 3.42
CA TRP A 356 3.74 17.20 3.18
C TRP A 356 3.40 17.28 1.70
N ILE A 357 2.36 16.60 1.33
CA ILE A 357 1.89 16.52 -0.04
C ILE A 357 0.41 16.90 -0.07
N THR A 358 0.05 17.72 -1.05
CA THR A 358 -1.33 17.99 -1.45
C THR A 358 -1.41 17.88 -2.97
N ASP A 359 -2.60 17.74 -3.52
CA ASP A 359 -2.80 17.89 -4.95
C ASP A 359 -2.79 19.37 -5.37
N GLY A 360 -3.10 20.26 -4.44
CA GLY A 360 -3.02 21.71 -4.62
C GLY A 360 -3.29 22.46 -3.33
N VAL A 361 -3.14 23.77 -3.37
CA VAL A 361 -3.44 24.67 -2.25
C VAL A 361 -4.29 25.84 -2.72
N PHE A 362 -5.14 26.37 -1.84
CA PHE A 362 -5.92 27.57 -2.08
C PHE A 362 -6.20 28.32 -0.76
N ALA A 363 -6.64 29.54 -0.87
CA ALA A 363 -7.05 30.37 0.27
C ALA A 363 -8.33 31.13 -0.12
N LEU A 364 -8.98 31.80 0.85
CA LEU A 364 -10.20 32.56 0.60
C LEU A 364 -10.05 33.52 -0.58
N GLY A 365 -10.90 33.35 -1.59
CA GLY A 365 -10.92 34.18 -2.79
C GLY A 365 -9.80 33.89 -3.80
N THR A 366 -9.03 32.81 -3.65
CA THR A 366 -8.01 32.41 -4.63
C THR A 366 -8.40 31.14 -5.37
N GLU A 367 -7.79 30.90 -6.51
CA GLU A 367 -7.88 29.64 -7.26
C GLU A 367 -7.00 28.56 -6.63
N VAL A 368 -7.24 27.29 -7.02
CA VAL A 368 -6.36 26.17 -6.64
C VAL A 368 -5.03 26.27 -7.42
N GLU A 369 -3.94 26.36 -6.69
CA GLU A 369 -2.57 26.26 -7.18
C GLU A 369 -2.10 24.81 -7.10
N LEU A 370 -1.85 24.18 -8.25
CA LEU A 370 -1.52 22.77 -8.33
C LEU A 370 -0.11 22.48 -7.82
N THR A 371 0.02 21.38 -7.06
CA THR A 371 1.31 20.85 -6.60
C THR A 371 1.95 20.00 -7.69
N ARG A 372 3.25 20.12 -7.86
CA ARG A 372 4.07 19.31 -8.77
C ARG A 372 4.80 18.24 -8.00
N VAL A 373 4.77 17.03 -8.53
CA VAL A 373 5.51 15.89 -7.98
C VAL A 373 6.18 15.14 -9.10
N TRP A 374 7.47 14.84 -8.95
CA TRP A 374 8.11 13.86 -9.80
C TRP A 374 8.84 12.81 -8.97
N SER A 375 8.91 11.61 -9.50
CA SER A 375 9.55 10.50 -8.81
C SER A 375 10.28 9.58 -9.77
N ALA A 376 11.29 8.90 -9.25
CA ALA A 376 12.05 7.87 -9.96
C ALA A 376 12.35 6.72 -9.02
N LEU A 377 12.17 5.48 -9.52
CA LEU A 377 12.43 4.23 -8.82
C LEU A 377 13.29 3.35 -9.71
N ALA A 378 14.29 2.69 -9.14
CA ALA A 378 15.05 1.63 -9.79
C ALA A 378 15.30 0.48 -8.82
N ALA A 379 15.33 -0.75 -9.36
CA ALA A 379 15.65 -1.94 -8.59
C ALA A 379 16.38 -2.96 -9.45
N TYR A 380 17.29 -3.71 -8.82
CA TYR A 380 18.03 -4.82 -9.43
C TYR A 380 18.01 -6.00 -8.49
N GLN A 381 17.79 -7.20 -9.01
CA GLN A 381 17.88 -8.45 -8.28
C GLN A 381 18.90 -9.38 -8.92
N HIS A 382 19.82 -9.88 -8.10
CA HIS A 382 20.77 -10.89 -8.46
C HIS A 382 20.40 -12.25 -7.89
N ILE A 383 20.44 -13.29 -8.72
CA ILE A 383 20.17 -14.68 -8.35
C ILE A 383 21.49 -15.41 -8.16
N TRP A 384 21.94 -15.58 -6.93
CA TRP A 384 23.18 -16.30 -6.59
C TRP A 384 23.07 -17.80 -6.92
N ASN A 385 21.91 -18.36 -6.63
CA ASN A 385 21.55 -19.75 -6.89
C ASN A 385 20.04 -19.94 -6.64
N PRO A 386 19.43 -21.11 -6.90
CA PRO A 386 17.98 -21.31 -6.72
C PRO A 386 17.44 -21.03 -5.31
N ARG A 387 18.31 -20.95 -4.31
CA ARG A 387 17.89 -20.71 -2.90
C ARG A 387 18.21 -19.30 -2.41
N TRP A 388 19.17 -18.59 -3.02
CA TRP A 388 19.64 -17.29 -2.55
C TRP A 388 19.54 -16.23 -3.62
N ARG A 389 19.01 -15.09 -3.24
CA ARG A 389 18.94 -13.89 -4.08
C ARG A 389 19.09 -12.63 -3.25
N THR A 390 19.65 -11.60 -3.84
CA THR A 390 19.83 -10.29 -3.23
C THR A 390 19.32 -9.23 -4.18
N SER A 391 18.52 -8.29 -3.67
CA SER A 391 18.05 -7.12 -4.43
C SER A 391 18.62 -5.84 -3.84
N PHE A 392 18.85 -4.88 -4.73
CA PHE A 392 19.14 -3.49 -4.42
C PHE A 392 18.05 -2.64 -5.04
N PHE A 393 17.57 -1.65 -4.30
CA PHE A 393 16.51 -0.79 -4.78
C PHE A 393 16.66 0.60 -4.20
N GLY A 394 16.11 1.58 -4.90
CA GLY A 394 16.09 2.95 -4.42
C GLY A 394 15.13 3.80 -5.22
N GLY A 395 14.70 4.88 -4.59
CA GLY A 395 13.79 5.82 -5.19
C GLY A 395 13.95 7.22 -4.62
N TYR A 396 13.53 8.19 -5.42
CA TYR A 396 13.54 9.60 -5.11
C TYR A 396 12.20 10.24 -5.46
N VAL A 397 11.71 11.10 -4.59
CA VAL A 397 10.50 11.91 -4.82
C VAL A 397 10.83 13.37 -4.53
N ASN A 398 10.39 14.25 -5.40
CA ASN A 398 10.47 15.69 -5.25
C ASN A 398 9.07 16.32 -5.31
N ILE A 399 8.80 17.21 -4.39
CA ILE A 399 7.53 17.93 -4.25
C ILE A 399 7.83 19.43 -4.36
N ASP A 400 7.23 20.07 -5.36
CA ASP A 400 7.42 21.48 -5.65
C ASP A 400 6.08 22.22 -5.62
N TYR A 401 6.09 23.38 -4.98
CA TYR A 401 5.00 24.35 -4.96
C TYR A 401 5.39 25.54 -5.86
N ASN A 402 4.51 25.97 -6.75
CA ASN A 402 4.79 27.14 -7.58
C ASN A 402 4.88 28.43 -6.73
N ALA A 403 5.29 29.54 -7.33
CA ALA A 403 5.48 30.80 -6.63
C ALA A 403 4.21 31.30 -5.94
N ASN A 404 3.04 31.13 -6.57
CA ASN A 404 1.75 31.51 -5.98
C ASN A 404 1.39 30.63 -4.78
N ALA A 405 1.52 29.31 -4.93
CA ALA A 405 1.32 28.36 -3.85
C ALA A 405 2.24 28.66 -2.65
N THR A 406 3.53 28.89 -2.92
CA THR A 406 4.52 29.27 -1.90
C THR A 406 4.12 30.57 -1.20
N ALA A 407 3.70 31.59 -1.94
CA ALA A 407 3.24 32.86 -1.37
C ALA A 407 2.01 32.67 -0.47
N LEU A 408 1.02 31.88 -0.92
CA LEU A 408 -0.17 31.55 -0.14
C LEU A 408 0.17 30.80 1.15
N ILE A 409 1.03 29.77 1.06
CA ILE A 409 1.49 28.97 2.20
C ILE A 409 2.22 29.88 3.22
N CYS A 410 3.13 30.72 2.75
CA CYS A 410 3.90 31.62 3.61
C CYS A 410 3.06 32.73 4.24
N ALA A 411 2.06 33.25 3.53
CA ALA A 411 1.10 34.21 4.10
C ALA A 411 0.26 33.57 5.23
N ASN A 412 -0.08 32.29 5.11
CA ASN A 412 -0.89 31.55 6.05
C ASN A 412 -0.07 30.65 7.01
N ARG A 413 1.24 30.90 7.15
CA ARG A 413 2.15 30.04 7.93
C ARG A 413 1.77 29.89 9.41
N ALA A 414 1.02 30.81 9.98
CA ALA A 414 0.50 30.70 11.35
C ALA A 414 -0.45 29.50 11.53
N ASN A 415 -1.03 29.03 10.43
CA ASN A 415 -1.92 27.86 10.42
C ASN A 415 -1.13 26.55 10.20
N ILE A 416 0.19 26.63 10.01
CA ILE A 416 1.05 25.45 9.79
C ILE A 416 1.51 24.91 11.16
N THR A 417 0.85 23.87 11.63
CA THR A 417 1.35 23.12 12.79
C THR A 417 2.54 22.25 12.33
N PRO A 418 3.66 22.16 13.03
CA PRO A 418 3.86 22.57 14.42
C PRO A 418 4.49 23.97 14.60
N LEU A 419 4.46 24.84 13.59
CA LEU A 419 5.00 26.19 13.72
C LEU A 419 4.14 27.03 14.68
N THR A 420 4.77 27.85 15.51
CA THR A 420 4.07 28.67 16.49
C THR A 420 4.59 30.11 16.49
N GLY A 421 3.65 31.05 16.61
CA GLY A 421 3.98 32.47 16.75
C GLY A 421 4.77 33.05 15.57
N ALA A 422 5.42 34.19 15.83
CA ALA A 422 6.33 34.79 14.87
C ALA A 422 7.58 33.92 14.70
N GLN A 423 7.97 33.65 13.47
CA GLN A 423 9.17 32.89 13.18
C GLN A 423 10.44 33.74 13.31
N PRO A 424 11.59 33.15 13.74
CA PRO A 424 12.85 33.86 13.92
C PRO A 424 13.39 34.44 12.62
N ALA A 425 14.30 35.41 12.75
CA ALA A 425 15.09 35.87 11.62
C ALA A 425 15.89 34.68 11.02
N GLY A 426 15.87 34.56 9.72
CA GLY A 426 16.52 33.43 9.01
C GLY A 426 15.62 32.21 8.79
N PHE A 427 14.36 32.22 9.24
CA PHE A 427 13.38 31.21 8.83
C PHE A 427 13.16 31.27 7.32
N ASN A 428 13.37 30.15 6.64
CA ASN A 428 13.14 30.03 5.21
C ASN A 428 11.74 29.42 4.99
N CYS A 429 10.81 30.23 4.50
CA CYS A 429 9.48 29.76 4.13
C CYS A 429 9.47 29.17 2.72
N SER A 430 10.10 28.02 2.53
CA SER A 430 9.99 27.24 1.31
C SER A 430 9.27 25.92 1.62
N PRO A 431 8.08 25.67 1.06
CA PRO A 431 7.36 24.44 1.29
C PRO A 431 7.91 23.27 0.46
N ASP A 432 8.81 23.52 -0.49
CA ASP A 432 9.41 22.49 -1.33
C ASP A 432 10.26 21.54 -0.49
N TRP A 433 10.18 20.25 -0.83
CA TRP A 433 10.92 19.22 -0.14
C TRP A 433 11.11 17.97 -1.00
N SER A 434 11.97 17.10 -0.58
CA SER A 434 12.19 15.83 -1.25
C SER A 434 12.56 14.73 -0.27
N PHE A 435 12.42 13.48 -0.70
CA PHE A 435 12.96 12.36 0.04
C PHE A 435 13.53 11.30 -0.90
N TYR A 436 14.43 10.48 -0.38
CA TYR A 436 14.89 9.30 -1.07
C TYR A 436 14.99 8.11 -0.12
N GLU A 437 14.88 6.95 -0.72
CA GLU A 437 15.03 5.66 -0.06
C GLU A 437 16.01 4.81 -0.83
N ILE A 438 16.94 4.15 -0.11
CA ILE A 438 17.89 3.22 -0.68
C ILE A 438 17.92 2.00 0.23
N GLY A 439 17.78 0.81 -0.34
CA GLY A 439 17.72 -0.41 0.43
C GLY A 439 18.30 -1.63 -0.28
N THR A 440 18.47 -2.68 0.50
CA THR A 440 18.88 -4.00 0.03
C THR A 440 18.07 -5.06 0.76
N ARG A 441 17.76 -6.13 0.05
CA ARG A 441 17.07 -7.30 0.61
C ARG A 441 17.81 -8.57 0.19
N THR A 442 18.14 -9.41 1.15
CA THR A 442 18.64 -10.76 0.88
C THR A 442 17.59 -11.78 1.31
N GLN A 443 17.30 -12.73 0.43
CA GLN A 443 16.30 -13.77 0.62
C GLN A 443 16.91 -15.16 0.52
N PHE A 444 16.46 -16.05 1.39
CA PHE A 444 16.76 -17.46 1.42
C PHE A 444 15.47 -18.28 1.27
N ASN A 445 15.44 -19.14 0.26
CA ASN A 445 14.33 -20.07 0.02
C ASN A 445 14.83 -21.51 0.25
N PRO A 446 14.77 -22.04 1.50
CA PRO A 446 15.17 -23.44 1.77
C PRO A 446 14.35 -24.44 0.96
N VAL A 447 13.10 -24.10 0.71
CA VAL A 447 12.17 -24.76 -0.23
C VAL A 447 11.45 -23.69 -1.05
N PRO A 448 10.93 -23.99 -2.26
CA PRO A 448 10.34 -23.00 -3.15
C PRO A 448 9.21 -22.17 -2.50
N GLN A 449 8.46 -22.76 -1.60
CA GLN A 449 7.29 -22.11 -0.97
C GLN A 449 7.62 -21.31 0.29
N LEU A 450 8.85 -21.36 0.80
CA LEU A 450 9.26 -20.64 2.02
C LEU A 450 10.30 -19.58 1.69
N ASP A 451 9.97 -18.35 1.99
CA ASP A 451 10.85 -17.19 1.85
C ASP A 451 11.24 -16.68 3.24
N ILE A 452 12.53 -16.58 3.50
CA ILE A 452 13.11 -15.98 4.70
C ILE A 452 14.02 -14.87 4.25
N GLY A 453 13.77 -13.63 4.66
CA GLY A 453 14.58 -12.53 4.16
C GLY A 453 14.78 -11.42 5.16
N LEU A 454 15.91 -10.76 5.02
CA LEU A 454 16.29 -9.55 5.73
C LEU A 454 16.37 -8.39 4.73
N GLU A 455 15.72 -7.30 5.08
CA GLU A 455 15.77 -6.05 4.34
C GLU A 455 16.32 -4.93 5.24
N LEU A 456 17.21 -4.12 4.68
CA LEU A 456 17.73 -2.90 5.28
C LEU A 456 17.38 -1.73 4.37
N LEU A 457 16.90 -0.65 4.97
CA LEU A 457 16.46 0.55 4.28
C LEU A 457 17.01 1.78 4.97
N TYR A 458 17.54 2.71 4.19
CA TYR A 458 17.84 4.06 4.61
C TYR A 458 16.90 5.03 3.92
N THR A 459 16.20 5.86 4.70
CA THR A 459 15.35 6.94 4.19
C THR A 459 15.89 8.28 4.66
N ARG A 460 15.95 9.25 3.76
CA ARG A 460 16.32 10.64 4.07
C ARG A 460 15.27 11.59 3.52
N VAL A 461 14.94 12.57 4.34
CA VAL A 461 14.09 13.70 3.99
C VAL A 461 14.94 14.97 3.94
N ASN A 462 14.88 15.65 2.82
CA ASN A 462 15.34 17.02 2.65
C ASN A 462 14.13 17.91 2.93
N THR A 463 14.16 18.55 4.08
CA THR A 463 13.00 19.17 4.73
C THR A 463 12.45 20.40 4.00
N ALA A 464 11.14 20.59 4.06
CA ALA A 464 10.52 21.90 3.86
C ALA A 464 10.88 22.87 5.00
N PHE A 465 10.79 24.17 4.77
CA PHE A 465 10.95 25.24 5.79
C PHE A 465 12.28 25.23 6.56
N LYS A 466 13.36 24.88 5.92
CA LYS A 466 14.69 24.73 6.55
C LYS A 466 15.17 26.00 7.26
N GLY A 467 15.73 25.83 8.47
CA GLY A 467 16.38 26.89 9.23
C GLY A 467 15.81 27.10 10.63
N PRO A 468 16.16 28.24 11.27
CA PRO A 468 15.62 28.60 12.58
C PRO A 468 14.09 28.68 12.55
N ALA A 469 13.41 28.05 13.51
CA ALA A 469 11.96 28.03 13.56
C ALA A 469 11.44 27.88 14.99
N ASN A 470 10.30 28.45 15.30
CA ASN A 470 9.59 28.20 16.55
C ASN A 470 8.62 27.02 16.34
N VAL A 471 8.97 25.87 16.85
CA VAL A 471 8.20 24.63 16.75
C VAL A 471 7.65 24.26 18.12
N ALA A 472 6.34 24.13 18.24
CA ALA A 472 5.67 23.82 19.51
C ALA A 472 6.12 22.48 20.11
N ALA A 473 6.09 22.40 21.43
CA ALA A 473 6.13 21.11 22.11
C ALA A 473 4.89 20.27 21.74
N ASN A 474 5.05 18.96 21.70
CA ASN A 474 3.94 18.04 21.46
C ASN A 474 4.10 16.77 22.30
N GLY A 475 3.21 16.58 23.27
CA GLY A 475 3.33 15.50 24.26
C GLY A 475 4.66 15.61 25.01
N SER A 476 5.42 14.53 25.06
CA SER A 476 6.74 14.49 25.70
C SER A 476 7.86 15.12 24.85
N ARG A 477 7.57 15.47 23.59
CA ARG A 477 8.54 16.15 22.72
C ARG A 477 8.67 17.62 23.13
N PRO A 478 9.85 18.10 23.50
CA PRO A 478 10.04 19.51 23.82
C PRO A 478 9.84 20.40 22.57
N ALA A 479 9.64 21.68 22.78
CA ALA A 479 9.75 22.67 21.72
C ALA A 479 11.16 22.61 21.11
N VAL A 480 11.25 22.73 19.80
CA VAL A 480 12.54 22.82 19.08
C VAL A 480 12.59 24.11 18.28
N ASN A 481 13.78 24.57 17.99
CA ASN A 481 14.01 25.85 17.34
C ASN A 481 14.77 25.72 16.01
N LEU A 482 14.83 24.51 15.47
CA LEU A 482 15.52 24.23 14.21
C LEU A 482 14.71 23.22 13.37
N ILE A 483 14.52 23.55 12.09
CA ILE A 483 14.07 22.62 11.08
C ILE A 483 15.27 22.27 10.20
N ASP A 484 15.57 20.98 10.09
CA ASP A 484 16.70 20.47 9.30
C ASP A 484 16.42 19.07 8.76
N ASP A 485 17.20 18.67 7.75
CA ASP A 485 17.10 17.38 7.10
C ASP A 485 17.24 16.22 8.10
N GLN A 486 16.47 15.15 7.86
CA GLN A 486 16.43 13.99 8.74
C GLN A 486 16.69 12.71 7.95
N GLY A 487 17.29 11.72 8.61
CA GLY A 487 17.52 10.39 8.03
C GLY A 487 17.36 9.29 9.06
N VAL A 488 16.88 8.12 8.61
CA VAL A 488 16.67 6.97 9.48
C VAL A 488 17.04 5.67 8.77
N TRP A 489 17.61 4.75 9.55
CA TRP A 489 17.79 3.36 9.15
C TRP A 489 16.64 2.51 9.67
N SER A 490 16.15 1.63 8.82
CA SER A 490 15.09 0.67 9.14
C SER A 490 15.51 -0.73 8.74
N ALA A 491 14.94 -1.73 9.41
CA ALA A 491 15.20 -3.13 9.10
C ALA A 491 13.91 -3.95 9.19
N MET A 492 13.80 -4.98 8.36
CA MET A 492 12.69 -5.94 8.38
C MET A 492 13.22 -7.36 8.23
N LEU A 493 12.90 -8.22 9.17
CA LEU A 493 13.05 -9.66 9.05
C LEU A 493 11.69 -10.27 8.72
N ARG A 494 11.60 -11.05 7.63
CA ARG A 494 10.35 -11.64 7.17
C ARG A 494 10.50 -13.14 6.96
N TRP A 495 9.47 -13.87 7.37
CA TRP A 495 9.20 -15.24 6.99
C TRP A 495 7.86 -15.29 6.29
N GLN A 496 7.82 -15.88 5.09
CA GLN A 496 6.57 -16.02 4.35
C GLN A 496 6.51 -17.42 3.73
N ARG A 497 5.44 -18.13 4.02
CA ARG A 497 5.09 -19.34 3.30
C ARG A 497 3.93 -19.07 2.36
N ASN A 498 4.16 -19.31 1.09
CA ASN A 498 3.11 -19.37 0.09
C ASN A 498 2.57 -20.80 0.01
N PHE A 499 1.27 -20.97 -0.07
CA PHE A 499 0.64 -22.24 -0.33
C PHE A 499 -0.12 -22.15 -1.66
N PHE A 500 0.20 -23.06 -2.53
CA PHE A 500 -0.03 -23.10 -3.97
C PHE A 500 0.71 -21.99 -4.74
N PRO A 501 1.51 -22.39 -5.73
CA PRO A 501 2.26 -21.48 -6.59
C PRO A 501 1.36 -20.68 -7.52
#